data_d5b4fcc51c1e3b004603dc7a45096faf
#
_entry.id   d5b4fcc51c1e3b004603dc7a45096faf
#
_cell.length_a   1.000
_cell.length_b   1.000
_cell.length_c   1.000
_cell.angle_alpha   90.00
_cell.angle_beta   90.00
_cell.angle_gamma   90.00
#
_symmetry.space_group_name_H-M   'P 1'
#
loop_
_entity.id
_entity.type
_entity.pdbx_description
1 polymer ?
#
loop_
_entity_poly.entity_id
_entity_poly.type
_entity_poly.pdbx_seq_one_letter_code
_entity_poly.pdbx_strand_id
1 'polypeptide(L)'
;MRIVTDSSANIVDYKDMNLGVAPLHIIVGDMDYVDDDMVDIDAMQKKLSSYKGKTSTASPSPEEWERAFGNDDIIFCITITSGLSGTYNSALAAKGKYESEHKGSRVFIIDSLSTGPEIELIAEKAQELIGTGASPDEIYNRLIEYKEKTHLYFSLASVKNFAKNGRINPVVATGIDFLGIKIVGKASEEGTLLPMDKCRGEKKALNKLVNHLKKCGYKNGKIIIAHNNNETGAVELSKLIEDEFGLFNGKINKTSAPCNECARRTVLSLLKLAINADTK
;
A
#
# COMPACT_ATOMS: atom_id res chain seq x y z
N MET A 1 4.98 -18.90 -13.37
CA MET A 1 4.44 -17.54 -13.26
C MET A 1 4.80 -16.99 -11.90
N ARG A 2 5.17 -15.74 -11.84
CA ARG A 2 5.62 -15.06 -10.62
C ARG A 2 4.82 -13.79 -10.38
N ILE A 3 4.51 -13.50 -9.14
CA ILE A 3 3.94 -12.23 -8.71
C ILE A 3 5.09 -11.39 -8.15
N VAL A 4 5.14 -10.12 -8.52
CA VAL A 4 6.16 -9.19 -8.01
C VAL A 4 5.48 -7.93 -7.51
N THR A 5 5.94 -7.43 -6.37
CA THR A 5 5.48 -6.14 -5.81
C THR A 5 6.68 -5.32 -5.38
N ASP A 6 6.46 -4.03 -5.10
CA ASP A 6 7.40 -3.30 -4.26
C ASP A 6 7.08 -3.53 -2.77
N SER A 7 8.01 -3.17 -1.90
CA SER A 7 7.89 -3.41 -0.46
C SER A 7 6.74 -2.64 0.22
N SER A 8 6.14 -1.64 -0.45
CA SER A 8 4.96 -0.93 0.07
C SER A 8 3.70 -1.79 0.12
N ALA A 9 3.67 -2.93 -0.59
CA ALA A 9 2.58 -3.90 -0.53
C ALA A 9 2.39 -4.44 0.88
N ASN A 10 3.48 -4.57 1.63
CA ASN A 10 3.49 -5.03 3.02
C ASN A 10 2.90 -6.45 3.20
N ILE A 11 3.16 -7.34 2.25
CA ILE A 11 2.72 -8.72 2.30
C ILE A 11 3.61 -9.47 3.30
N VAL A 12 3.02 -9.96 4.38
CA VAL A 12 3.76 -10.62 5.48
C VAL A 12 3.62 -12.14 5.49
N ASP A 13 2.59 -12.67 4.85
CA ASP A 13 2.37 -14.11 4.69
C ASP A 13 2.14 -14.46 3.22
N TYR A 14 3.16 -15.07 2.61
CA TYR A 14 3.18 -15.41 1.19
C TYR A 14 3.70 -16.82 0.91
N LYS A 15 3.60 -17.73 1.91
CA LYS A 15 4.20 -19.08 1.83
C LYS A 15 3.78 -19.87 0.60
N ASP A 16 2.57 -19.62 0.10
CA ASP A 16 2.02 -20.32 -1.07
C ASP A 16 2.11 -19.49 -2.37
N MET A 17 2.77 -18.32 -2.31
CA MET A 17 2.89 -17.41 -3.44
C MET A 17 4.34 -17.37 -3.95
N ASN A 18 4.54 -17.58 -5.26
CA ASN A 18 5.82 -17.29 -5.90
C ASN A 18 6.00 -15.77 -6.00
N LEU A 19 6.38 -15.15 -4.88
CA LEU A 19 6.46 -13.71 -4.71
C LEU A 19 7.90 -13.21 -4.83
N GLY A 20 8.09 -12.15 -5.60
CA GLY A 20 9.29 -11.31 -5.59
C GLY A 20 8.95 -9.93 -5.02
N VAL A 21 9.87 -9.35 -4.26
CA VAL A 21 9.70 -8.00 -3.70
C VAL A 21 10.88 -7.13 -4.09
N ALA A 22 10.59 -5.99 -4.73
CA ALA A 22 11.59 -4.96 -5.01
C ALA A 22 11.55 -3.93 -3.87
N PRO A 23 12.69 -3.69 -3.17
CA PRO A 23 12.68 -2.86 -1.98
C PRO A 23 12.60 -1.37 -2.30
N LEU A 24 11.81 -0.64 -1.56
CA LEU A 24 11.89 0.82 -1.49
C LEU A 24 13.04 1.23 -0.57
N HIS A 25 13.53 2.47 -0.76
CA HIS A 25 14.59 3.03 0.06
C HIS A 25 14.07 4.16 0.94
N ILE A 26 14.58 4.23 2.17
CA ILE A 26 14.28 5.29 3.13
C ILE A 26 15.57 6.04 3.44
N ILE A 27 15.63 7.29 3.02
CA ILE A 27 16.84 8.13 3.11
C ILE A 27 16.69 9.09 4.29
N VAL A 28 17.61 8.98 5.26
CA VAL A 28 17.65 9.81 6.48
C VAL A 28 19.02 10.45 6.62
N GLY A 29 19.17 11.65 6.09
CA GLY A 29 20.50 12.30 5.95
C GLY A 29 21.35 11.55 4.95
N ASP A 30 22.52 11.06 5.38
CA ASP A 30 23.44 10.26 4.55
C ASP A 30 23.21 8.74 4.66
N MET A 31 22.19 8.33 5.41
CA MET A 31 21.85 6.91 5.59
C MET A 31 20.75 6.50 4.63
N ASP A 32 20.99 5.41 3.92
CA ASP A 32 20.01 4.70 3.08
C ASP A 32 19.61 3.39 3.75
N TYR A 33 18.34 3.24 4.05
CA TYR A 33 17.75 2.02 4.60
C TYR A 33 16.93 1.35 3.50
N VAL A 34 17.39 0.19 3.08
CA VAL A 34 16.67 -0.68 2.13
C VAL A 34 15.54 -1.38 2.87
N ASP A 35 14.32 -1.29 2.35
CA ASP A 35 13.13 -1.92 2.97
C ASP A 35 13.02 -3.39 2.56
N ASP A 36 13.91 -4.18 3.10
CA ASP A 36 13.97 -5.62 2.94
C ASP A 36 13.97 -6.33 4.31
N ASP A 37 14.10 -7.66 4.30
CA ASP A 37 14.10 -8.48 5.51
C ASP A 37 15.30 -8.24 6.44
N MET A 38 16.32 -7.53 5.97
CA MET A 38 17.56 -7.22 6.72
C MET A 38 17.50 -5.86 7.41
N VAL A 39 16.49 -5.04 7.15
CA VAL A 39 16.41 -3.70 7.71
C VAL A 39 16.24 -3.72 9.23
N ASP A 40 17.15 -3.06 9.94
CA ASP A 40 17.00 -2.80 11.37
C ASP A 40 15.98 -1.67 11.58
N ILE A 41 14.72 -2.08 11.72
CA ILE A 41 13.58 -1.17 11.90
C ILE A 41 13.77 -0.30 13.15
N ASP A 42 14.29 -0.83 14.24
CA ASP A 42 14.47 -0.09 15.50
C ASP A 42 15.55 0.96 15.39
N ALA A 43 16.70 0.62 14.77
CA ALA A 43 17.77 1.58 14.49
C ALA A 43 17.30 2.68 13.53
N MET A 44 16.62 2.33 12.45
CA MET A 44 16.01 3.28 11.51
C MET A 44 15.04 4.22 12.22
N GLN A 45 14.17 3.68 13.05
CA GLN A 45 13.19 4.44 13.81
C GLN A 45 13.81 5.41 14.81
N LYS A 46 14.86 4.96 15.51
CA LYS A 46 15.62 5.82 16.43
C LYS A 46 16.28 6.97 15.67
N LYS A 47 16.86 6.68 14.51
CA LYS A 47 17.45 7.70 13.63
C LYS A 47 16.39 8.68 13.13
N LEU A 48 15.25 8.19 12.60
CA LEU A 48 14.14 9.02 12.13
C LEU A 48 13.60 9.97 13.21
N SER A 49 13.46 9.49 14.45
CA SER A 49 12.93 10.28 15.56
C SER A 49 13.87 11.41 15.99
N SER A 50 15.18 11.21 15.90
CA SER A 50 16.22 12.17 16.31
C SER A 50 16.63 13.13 15.18
N TYR A 51 16.40 12.75 13.92
CA TYR A 51 16.85 13.52 12.76
C TYR A 51 15.94 14.72 12.47
N LYS A 52 16.49 15.92 12.43
CA LYS A 52 15.75 17.17 12.21
C LYS A 52 15.71 17.60 10.73
N GLY A 53 16.59 17.04 9.89
CA GLY A 53 16.67 17.34 8.46
C GLY A 53 15.48 16.80 7.65
N LYS A 54 15.53 16.95 6.33
CA LYS A 54 14.54 16.37 5.39
C LYS A 54 14.83 14.87 5.21
N THR A 55 13.81 14.04 5.29
CA THR A 55 13.87 12.63 4.90
C THR A 55 13.19 12.46 3.55
N SER A 56 13.56 11.44 2.80
CA SER A 56 12.97 11.11 1.51
C SER A 56 12.88 9.59 1.35
N THR A 57 12.18 9.16 0.33
CA THR A 57 12.16 7.77 -0.14
C THR A 57 12.61 7.74 -1.59
N ALA A 58 13.22 6.63 -2.01
CA ALA A 58 13.49 6.36 -3.42
C ALA A 58 12.79 5.06 -3.85
N SER A 59 12.45 5.00 -5.13
CA SER A 59 11.92 3.79 -5.77
C SER A 59 13.03 2.76 -5.96
N PRO A 60 12.69 1.47 -6.09
CA PRO A 60 13.65 0.44 -6.45
C PRO A 60 14.36 0.78 -7.76
N SER A 61 15.63 0.47 -7.85
CA SER A 61 16.40 0.56 -9.11
C SER A 61 15.92 -0.50 -10.12
N PRO A 62 16.21 -0.32 -11.43
CA PRO A 62 15.92 -1.36 -12.40
C PRO A 62 16.56 -2.70 -12.07
N GLU A 63 17.76 -2.72 -11.49
CA GLU A 63 18.48 -3.92 -11.08
C GLU A 63 17.80 -4.65 -9.91
N GLU A 64 17.17 -3.90 -9.01
CA GLU A 64 16.38 -4.46 -7.89
C GLU A 64 15.08 -5.09 -8.40
N TRP A 65 14.44 -4.46 -9.38
CA TRP A 65 13.32 -5.06 -10.08
C TRP A 65 13.69 -6.35 -10.80
N GLU A 66 14.81 -6.37 -11.54
CA GLU A 66 15.29 -7.56 -12.24
C GLU A 66 15.54 -8.72 -11.26
N ARG A 67 16.14 -8.43 -10.10
CA ARG A 67 16.30 -9.43 -9.04
C ARG A 67 14.93 -9.93 -8.52
N ALA A 68 13.96 -9.04 -8.36
CA ALA A 68 12.62 -9.42 -7.94
C ALA A 68 11.87 -10.24 -9.00
N PHE A 69 12.06 -9.95 -10.29
CA PHE A 69 11.52 -10.73 -11.41
C PHE A 69 12.04 -12.17 -11.41
N GLY A 70 13.28 -12.38 -10.95
CA GLY A 70 13.90 -13.72 -10.90
C GLY A 70 14.16 -14.28 -12.30
N ASN A 71 13.77 -15.55 -12.50
CA ASN A 71 13.98 -16.27 -13.79
C ASN A 71 12.66 -16.81 -14.35
N ASP A 72 11.53 -16.22 -13.98
CA ASP A 72 10.21 -16.66 -14.44
C ASP A 72 9.89 -16.08 -15.83
N ASP A 73 9.28 -16.91 -16.71
CA ASP A 73 8.89 -16.46 -18.05
C ASP A 73 7.70 -15.49 -18.03
N ILE A 74 6.81 -15.62 -17.05
CA ILE A 74 5.60 -14.78 -16.93
C ILE A 74 5.58 -14.13 -15.55
N ILE A 75 5.53 -12.81 -15.54
CA ILE A 75 5.61 -12.00 -14.32
C ILE A 75 4.44 -11.02 -14.28
N PHE A 76 3.69 -11.00 -13.17
CA PHE A 76 2.70 -9.98 -12.85
C PHE A 76 3.28 -9.05 -11.79
N CYS A 77 3.69 -7.86 -12.19
CA CYS A 77 4.32 -6.85 -11.34
C CYS A 77 3.30 -5.79 -10.95
N ILE A 78 3.01 -5.67 -9.65
CA ILE A 78 2.02 -4.74 -9.09
C ILE A 78 2.77 -3.70 -8.27
N THR A 79 2.69 -2.43 -8.66
CA THR A 79 3.46 -1.36 -8.03
C THR A 79 2.59 -0.45 -7.18
N ILE A 80 3.22 0.23 -6.21
CA ILE A 80 2.61 1.43 -5.62
C ILE A 80 2.22 2.42 -6.71
N THR A 81 1.20 3.20 -6.45
CA THR A 81 0.67 4.20 -7.38
C THR A 81 1.73 5.12 -7.98
N SER A 82 1.65 5.30 -9.29
CA SER A 82 2.46 6.29 -10.04
C SER A 82 2.16 7.74 -9.61
N GLY A 83 0.99 8.00 -9.03
CA GLY A 83 0.59 9.31 -8.52
C GLY A 83 1.38 9.79 -7.28
N LEU A 84 2.08 8.87 -6.58
CA LEU A 84 2.86 9.19 -5.37
C LEU A 84 4.35 8.83 -5.48
N SER A 85 4.73 7.94 -6.41
CA SER A 85 6.09 7.40 -6.49
C SER A 85 6.54 7.17 -7.94
N GLY A 86 7.86 7.25 -8.18
CA GLY A 86 8.48 6.86 -9.44
C GLY A 86 8.59 5.35 -9.67
N THR A 87 8.12 4.55 -8.72
CA THR A 87 8.25 3.08 -8.68
C THR A 87 7.68 2.40 -9.94
N TYR A 88 6.50 2.82 -10.40
CA TYR A 88 5.90 2.33 -11.64
C TYR A 88 6.80 2.54 -12.86
N ASN A 89 7.37 3.74 -12.99
CA ASN A 89 8.26 4.06 -14.12
C ASN A 89 9.59 3.29 -14.05
N SER A 90 10.11 3.06 -12.85
CA SER A 90 11.29 2.22 -12.63
C SER A 90 11.01 0.76 -13.02
N ALA A 91 9.85 0.22 -12.65
CA ALA A 91 9.43 -1.12 -13.06
C ALA A 91 9.26 -1.25 -14.58
N LEU A 92 8.74 -0.23 -15.27
CA LEU A 92 8.64 -0.20 -16.73
C LEU A 92 10.03 -0.22 -17.40
N ALA A 93 11.01 0.50 -16.85
CA ALA A 93 12.39 0.48 -17.35
C ALA A 93 13.00 -0.92 -17.19
N ALA A 94 12.84 -1.54 -16.02
CA ALA A 94 13.32 -2.89 -15.77
C ALA A 94 12.64 -3.93 -16.66
N LYS A 95 11.32 -3.83 -16.91
CA LYS A 95 10.60 -4.69 -17.85
C LYS A 95 11.27 -4.71 -19.23
N GLY A 96 11.55 -3.52 -19.80
CA GLY A 96 12.15 -3.41 -21.13
C GLY A 96 13.49 -4.13 -21.24
N LYS A 97 14.35 -3.99 -20.22
CA LYS A 97 15.63 -4.68 -20.15
C LYS A 97 15.43 -6.19 -19.96
N TYR A 98 14.62 -6.60 -18.99
CA TYR A 98 14.38 -8.01 -18.69
C TYR A 98 13.87 -8.80 -19.92
N GLU A 99 12.84 -8.29 -20.60
CA GLU A 99 12.27 -8.94 -21.80
C GLU A 99 13.27 -8.99 -22.97
N SER A 100 14.23 -8.06 -23.03
CA SER A 100 15.28 -8.07 -24.06
C SER A 100 16.35 -9.15 -23.80
N GLU A 101 16.66 -9.40 -22.54
CA GLU A 101 17.69 -10.35 -22.08
C GLU A 101 17.13 -11.78 -21.94
N HIS A 102 15.83 -11.93 -21.61
CA HIS A 102 15.13 -13.21 -21.43
C HIS A 102 14.11 -13.42 -22.53
N LYS A 103 14.57 -13.96 -23.68
CA LYS A 103 13.71 -14.17 -24.84
C LYS A 103 12.51 -15.07 -24.54
N GLY A 104 11.32 -14.56 -24.81
CA GLY A 104 10.05 -15.28 -24.57
C GLY A 104 9.41 -14.96 -23.23
N SER A 105 10.09 -14.25 -22.32
CA SER A 105 9.49 -13.76 -21.10
C SER A 105 8.54 -12.57 -21.37
N ARG A 106 7.55 -12.43 -20.48
CA ARG A 106 6.58 -11.33 -20.52
C ARG A 106 6.35 -10.79 -19.10
N VAL A 107 6.52 -9.49 -18.95
CA VAL A 107 6.27 -8.79 -17.70
C VAL A 107 5.04 -7.90 -17.84
N PHE A 108 3.99 -8.19 -17.09
CA PHE A 108 2.78 -7.38 -17.02
C PHE A 108 2.90 -6.42 -15.83
N ILE A 109 3.01 -5.13 -16.11
CA ILE A 109 3.09 -4.11 -15.06
C ILE A 109 1.70 -3.55 -14.79
N ILE A 110 1.32 -3.53 -13.52
CA ILE A 110 0.03 -3.03 -13.02
C ILE A 110 0.31 -1.87 -12.07
N ASP A 111 -0.05 -0.65 -12.47
CA ASP A 111 -0.14 0.47 -11.54
C ASP A 111 -1.36 0.24 -10.64
N SER A 112 -1.15 0.03 -9.36
CA SER A 112 -2.27 -0.21 -8.45
C SER A 112 -3.16 1.03 -8.26
N LEU A 113 -2.67 2.23 -8.57
CA LEU A 113 -3.26 3.52 -8.19
C LEU A 113 -3.51 3.63 -6.68
N SER A 114 -2.78 2.83 -5.91
CA SER A 114 -2.95 2.67 -4.47
C SER A 114 -1.63 2.32 -3.77
N THR A 115 -1.71 1.85 -2.52
CA THR A 115 -0.54 1.45 -1.71
C THR A 115 -0.95 0.47 -0.61
N GLY A 116 0.00 -0.34 -0.15
CA GLY A 116 -0.17 -1.22 1.01
C GLY A 116 -1.23 -2.30 0.78
N PRO A 117 -2.26 -2.36 1.64
CA PRO A 117 -3.18 -3.49 1.66
C PRO A 117 -3.98 -3.68 0.36
N GLU A 118 -4.13 -2.66 -0.47
CA GLU A 118 -4.81 -2.82 -1.76
C GLU A 118 -3.91 -3.52 -2.79
N ILE A 119 -2.59 -3.28 -2.76
CA ILE A 119 -1.63 -4.05 -3.57
C ILE A 119 -1.67 -5.52 -3.15
N GLU A 120 -1.75 -5.78 -1.85
CA GLU A 120 -1.86 -7.14 -1.30
C GLU A 120 -3.14 -7.84 -1.80
N LEU A 121 -4.30 -7.17 -1.81
CA LEU A 121 -5.53 -7.72 -2.38
C LEU A 121 -5.38 -8.10 -3.86
N ILE A 122 -4.73 -7.25 -4.65
CA ILE A 122 -4.49 -7.51 -6.08
C ILE A 122 -3.51 -8.68 -6.25
N ALA A 123 -2.47 -8.78 -5.42
CA ALA A 123 -1.51 -9.89 -5.44
C ALA A 123 -2.17 -11.23 -5.06
N GLU A 124 -3.02 -11.24 -4.03
CA GLU A 124 -3.79 -12.44 -3.68
C GLU A 124 -4.75 -12.85 -4.80
N LYS A 125 -5.37 -11.90 -5.49
CA LYS A 125 -6.19 -12.19 -6.66
C LYS A 125 -5.37 -12.73 -7.82
N ALA A 126 -4.16 -12.24 -8.03
CA ALA A 126 -3.24 -12.79 -9.02
C ALA A 126 -2.90 -14.26 -8.71
N GLN A 127 -2.58 -14.57 -7.46
CA GLN A 127 -2.32 -15.95 -7.03
C GLN A 127 -3.53 -16.87 -7.28
N GLU A 128 -4.74 -16.42 -6.93
CA GLU A 128 -5.98 -17.16 -7.21
C GLU A 128 -6.13 -17.46 -8.70
N LEU A 129 -5.95 -16.43 -9.55
CA LEU A 129 -6.11 -16.57 -11.00
C LEU A 129 -5.04 -17.46 -11.64
N ILE A 130 -3.80 -17.40 -11.18
CA ILE A 130 -2.72 -18.32 -11.60
C ILE A 130 -3.11 -19.76 -11.28
N GLY A 131 -3.71 -20.01 -10.13
CA GLY A 131 -4.19 -21.33 -9.70
C GLY A 131 -5.32 -21.89 -10.58
N THR A 132 -6.04 -21.06 -11.33
CA THR A 132 -7.09 -21.53 -12.27
C THR A 132 -6.54 -22.09 -13.58
N GLY A 133 -5.25 -21.87 -13.90
CA GLY A 133 -4.66 -22.23 -15.17
C GLY A 133 -5.07 -21.33 -16.35
N ALA A 134 -5.62 -20.15 -16.09
CA ALA A 134 -5.95 -19.17 -17.11
C ALA A 134 -4.70 -18.66 -17.86
N SER A 135 -4.88 -18.18 -19.07
CA SER A 135 -3.79 -17.61 -19.86
C SER A 135 -3.25 -16.30 -19.22
N PRO A 136 -1.96 -15.94 -19.43
CA PRO A 136 -1.40 -14.72 -18.88
C PRO A 136 -2.18 -13.45 -19.24
N ASP A 137 -2.66 -13.34 -20.47
CA ASP A 137 -3.44 -12.19 -20.94
C ASP A 137 -4.83 -12.15 -20.26
N GLU A 138 -5.46 -13.29 -20.05
CA GLU A 138 -6.71 -13.37 -19.31
C GLU A 138 -6.52 -13.00 -17.84
N ILE A 139 -5.46 -13.49 -17.20
CA ILE A 139 -5.12 -13.11 -15.82
C ILE A 139 -4.94 -11.60 -15.72
N TYR A 140 -4.14 -11.01 -16.61
CA TYR A 140 -3.89 -9.57 -16.62
C TYR A 140 -5.21 -8.77 -16.75
N ASN A 141 -6.06 -9.10 -17.72
CA ASN A 141 -7.33 -8.40 -17.92
C ASN A 141 -8.24 -8.50 -16.69
N ARG A 142 -8.34 -9.69 -16.08
CA ARG A 142 -9.13 -9.89 -14.85
C ARG A 142 -8.55 -9.17 -13.65
N LEU A 143 -7.24 -8.98 -13.58
CA LEU A 143 -6.61 -8.17 -12.53
C LEU A 143 -6.93 -6.68 -12.69
N ILE A 144 -6.94 -6.17 -13.93
CA ILE A 144 -7.36 -4.79 -14.19
C ILE A 144 -8.82 -4.57 -13.78
N GLU A 145 -9.73 -5.47 -14.19
CA GLU A 145 -11.14 -5.42 -13.77
C GLU A 145 -11.33 -5.53 -12.25
N TYR A 146 -10.52 -6.37 -11.58
CA TYR A 146 -10.55 -6.52 -10.14
C TYR A 146 -10.09 -5.24 -9.42
N LYS A 147 -9.00 -4.64 -9.90
CA LYS A 147 -8.46 -3.38 -9.36
C LYS A 147 -9.50 -2.25 -9.40
N GLU A 148 -10.33 -2.16 -10.43
CA GLU A 148 -11.40 -1.15 -10.53
C GLU A 148 -12.47 -1.28 -9.44
N LYS A 149 -12.57 -2.46 -8.82
CA LYS A 149 -13.53 -2.76 -7.74
C LYS A 149 -12.91 -2.72 -6.36
N THR A 150 -11.59 -2.49 -6.26
CA THR A 150 -10.91 -2.32 -4.99
C THR A 150 -10.86 -0.86 -4.57
N HIS A 151 -10.80 -0.60 -3.28
CA HIS A 151 -10.75 0.76 -2.74
C HIS A 151 -9.87 0.82 -1.50
N LEU A 152 -9.01 1.81 -1.45
CA LEU A 152 -8.23 2.13 -0.26
C LEU A 152 -8.83 3.30 0.50
N TYR A 153 -9.12 3.07 1.78
CA TYR A 153 -9.43 4.12 2.75
C TYR A 153 -8.32 4.24 3.79
N PHE A 154 -8.16 5.40 4.38
CA PHE A 154 -7.15 5.63 5.39
C PHE A 154 -7.64 6.55 6.51
N SER A 155 -7.08 6.36 7.70
CA SER A 155 -7.12 7.31 8.81
C SER A 155 -5.70 7.68 9.20
N LEU A 156 -5.34 8.95 9.05
CA LEU A 156 -4.03 9.51 9.35
C LEU A 156 -4.12 10.46 10.53
N ALA A 157 -3.27 10.29 11.51
CA ALA A 157 -3.17 11.24 12.61
C ALA A 157 -2.28 12.45 12.27
N SER A 158 -1.54 12.41 11.17
CA SER A 158 -0.83 13.55 10.59
C SER A 158 -0.64 13.38 9.08
N VAL A 159 -0.66 14.49 8.38
CA VAL A 159 -0.35 14.56 6.93
C VAL A 159 0.88 15.44 6.66
N LYS A 160 1.57 15.89 7.71
CA LYS A 160 2.71 16.83 7.59
C LYS A 160 3.82 16.30 6.68
N ASN A 161 4.18 15.03 6.82
CA ASN A 161 5.25 14.44 6.01
C ASN A 161 4.83 14.29 4.56
N PHE A 162 3.59 13.90 4.31
CA PHE A 162 3.04 13.86 2.94
C PHE A 162 3.08 15.24 2.29
N ALA A 163 2.72 16.30 3.03
CA ALA A 163 2.79 17.67 2.53
C ALA A 163 4.23 18.15 2.31
N LYS A 164 5.16 17.86 3.25
CA LYS A 164 6.59 18.22 3.11
C LYS A 164 7.26 17.55 1.92
N ASN A 165 6.82 16.34 1.58
CA ASN A 165 7.33 15.57 0.46
C ASN A 165 6.52 15.77 -0.84
N GLY A 166 5.54 16.69 -0.85
CA GLY A 166 4.76 17.04 -2.03
C GLY A 166 3.75 15.97 -2.46
N ARG A 167 3.37 15.01 -1.58
CA ARG A 167 2.41 13.93 -1.86
C ARG A 167 0.99 14.28 -1.46
N ILE A 168 0.78 15.41 -0.82
CA ILE A 168 -0.54 15.99 -0.53
C ILE A 168 -0.44 17.51 -0.63
N ASN A 169 -1.53 18.15 -1.03
CA ASN A 169 -1.56 19.60 -1.12
C ASN A 169 -1.29 20.23 0.28
N PRO A 170 -0.31 21.13 0.40
CA PRO A 170 0.04 21.78 1.68
C PRO A 170 -1.15 22.47 2.36
N VAL A 171 -2.11 23.00 1.60
CA VAL A 171 -3.33 23.63 2.14
C VAL A 171 -4.16 22.63 2.96
N VAL A 172 -4.16 21.35 2.59
CA VAL A 172 -4.85 20.29 3.36
C VAL A 172 -4.17 20.07 4.71
N ALA A 173 -2.87 20.26 4.79
CA ALA A 173 -2.08 20.12 6.02
C ALA A 173 -2.29 21.29 7.00
N THR A 174 -2.82 22.42 6.52
CA THR A 174 -3.04 23.61 7.35
C THR A 174 -4.16 23.36 8.38
N GLY A 175 -3.89 23.66 9.65
CA GLY A 175 -4.86 23.50 10.74
C GLY A 175 -5.01 22.09 11.31
N ILE A 176 -4.17 21.14 10.90
CA ILE A 176 -4.18 19.74 11.41
C ILE A 176 -3.27 19.56 12.65
N ASP A 177 -2.56 20.61 13.04
CA ASP A 177 -1.60 20.59 14.17
C ASP A 177 -2.26 20.50 15.55
N PHE A 178 -3.56 20.43 15.63
CA PHE A 178 -4.28 20.26 16.89
C PHE A 178 -4.25 18.80 17.35
N LEU A 179 -3.82 18.58 18.59
CA LEU A 179 -3.80 17.27 19.26
C LEU A 179 -5.15 16.54 19.07
N GLY A 180 -5.09 15.32 18.56
CA GLY A 180 -6.25 14.44 18.43
C GLY A 180 -7.10 14.62 17.16
N ILE A 181 -6.65 15.42 16.17
CA ILE A 181 -7.32 15.47 14.87
C ILE A 181 -6.78 14.36 13.97
N LYS A 182 -7.68 13.60 13.36
CA LYS A 182 -7.40 12.60 12.35
C LYS A 182 -8.00 12.98 11.01
N ILE A 183 -7.29 12.65 9.93
CA ILE A 183 -7.77 12.80 8.57
C ILE A 183 -8.24 11.45 8.08
N VAL A 184 -9.49 11.36 7.69
CA VAL A 184 -10.04 10.21 6.98
C VAL A 184 -10.08 10.54 5.49
N GLY A 185 -9.67 9.62 4.64
CA GLY A 185 -9.64 9.81 3.20
C GLY A 185 -9.60 8.50 2.44
N LYS A 186 -9.44 8.60 1.13
CA LYS A 186 -9.31 7.47 0.21
C LYS A 186 -8.20 7.71 -0.81
N ALA A 187 -7.78 6.67 -1.54
CA ALA A 187 -7.07 6.85 -2.79
C ALA A 187 -8.01 7.52 -3.82
N SER A 188 -7.50 8.49 -4.58
CA SER A 188 -8.24 9.08 -5.70
C SER A 188 -8.16 8.17 -6.93
N GLU A 189 -8.90 8.50 -7.98
CA GLU A 189 -8.84 7.79 -9.27
C GLU A 189 -7.46 7.90 -9.94
N GLU A 190 -6.72 8.98 -9.64
CA GLU A 190 -5.34 9.18 -10.10
C GLU A 190 -4.30 8.58 -9.13
N GLY A 191 -4.73 7.83 -8.12
CA GLY A 191 -3.85 7.21 -7.13
C GLY A 191 -3.18 8.17 -6.16
N THR A 192 -3.74 9.37 -5.95
CA THR A 192 -3.25 10.32 -4.95
C THR A 192 -4.05 10.22 -3.64
N LEU A 193 -3.55 10.85 -2.58
CA LEU A 193 -4.27 10.90 -1.30
C LEU A 193 -5.38 11.96 -1.35
N LEU A 194 -6.64 11.52 -1.26
CA LEU A 194 -7.81 12.38 -1.23
C LEU A 194 -8.40 12.45 0.19
N PRO A 195 -8.14 13.51 0.96
CA PRO A 195 -8.78 13.74 2.24
C PRO A 195 -10.28 14.00 2.10
N MET A 196 -11.08 13.38 2.96
CA MET A 196 -12.55 13.48 2.93
C MET A 196 -13.12 14.09 4.20
N ASP A 197 -12.63 13.67 5.38
CA ASP A 197 -13.12 14.14 6.68
C ASP A 197 -11.99 14.52 7.61
N LYS A 198 -12.26 15.51 8.49
CA LYS A 198 -11.45 15.85 9.67
C LYS A 198 -12.21 15.41 10.92
N CYS A 199 -11.62 14.54 11.72
CA CYS A 199 -12.25 13.97 12.90
C CYS A 199 -11.44 14.27 14.15
N ARG A 200 -12.12 14.61 15.24
CA ARG A 200 -11.47 14.69 16.56
C ARG A 200 -11.63 13.37 17.30
N GLY A 201 -10.51 12.69 17.54
CA GLY A 201 -10.44 11.41 18.23
C GLY A 201 -10.61 10.19 17.32
N GLU A 202 -10.12 9.03 17.82
CA GLU A 202 -10.08 7.75 17.11
C GLU A 202 -11.47 7.27 16.73
N LYS A 203 -12.36 7.13 17.72
CA LYS A 203 -13.71 6.57 17.55
C LYS A 203 -14.51 7.26 16.42
N LYS A 204 -14.40 8.60 16.31
CA LYS A 204 -15.05 9.33 15.21
C LYS A 204 -14.46 9.00 13.86
N ALA A 205 -13.13 8.84 13.79
CA ALA A 205 -12.46 8.48 12.55
C ALA A 205 -12.83 7.06 12.08
N LEU A 206 -12.88 6.09 13.00
CA LEU A 206 -13.29 4.71 12.69
C LEU A 206 -14.74 4.65 12.20
N ASN A 207 -15.67 5.33 12.87
CA ASN A 207 -17.07 5.42 12.41
C ASN A 207 -17.20 6.08 11.02
N LYS A 208 -16.33 7.05 10.71
CA LYS A 208 -16.31 7.65 9.36
C LYS A 208 -15.83 6.65 8.30
N LEU A 209 -14.81 5.84 8.60
CA LEU A 209 -14.37 4.75 7.70
C LEU A 209 -15.52 3.79 7.42
N VAL A 210 -16.22 3.30 8.44
CA VAL A 210 -17.39 2.41 8.27
C VAL A 210 -18.48 3.07 7.44
N ASN A 211 -18.77 4.36 7.66
CA ASN A 211 -19.74 5.09 6.87
C ASN A 211 -19.32 5.23 5.39
N HIS A 212 -18.01 5.35 5.10
CA HIS A 212 -17.52 5.36 3.73
C HIS A 212 -17.66 3.99 3.07
N LEU A 213 -17.45 2.89 3.80
CA LEU A 213 -17.71 1.52 3.33
C LEU A 213 -19.18 1.33 2.92
N LYS A 214 -20.13 1.84 3.72
CA LYS A 214 -21.56 1.84 3.36
C LYS A 214 -21.82 2.59 2.05
N LYS A 215 -21.24 3.79 1.92
CA LYS A 215 -21.45 4.66 0.76
C LYS A 215 -20.87 4.09 -0.53
N CYS A 216 -19.77 3.34 -0.47
CA CYS A 216 -19.21 2.67 -1.65
C CYS A 216 -19.89 1.33 -1.97
N GLY A 217 -20.94 0.95 -1.21
CA GLY A 217 -21.70 -0.26 -1.47
C GLY A 217 -21.03 -1.55 -0.98
N TYR A 218 -20.03 -1.45 -0.08
CA TYR A 218 -19.42 -2.64 0.53
C TYR A 218 -20.48 -3.50 1.21
N LYS A 219 -20.39 -4.83 1.01
CA LYS A 219 -21.25 -5.82 1.66
C LYS A 219 -20.45 -6.83 2.46
N ASN A 220 -19.76 -7.76 1.77
CA ASN A 220 -19.04 -8.88 2.40
C ASN A 220 -17.74 -9.21 1.66
N GLY A 221 -17.21 -8.30 0.85
CA GLY A 221 -15.97 -8.50 0.11
C GLY A 221 -14.76 -8.65 1.05
N LYS A 222 -13.63 -9.05 0.51
CA LYS A 222 -12.41 -9.22 1.29
C LYS A 222 -11.89 -7.88 1.81
N ILE A 223 -11.42 -7.86 3.06
CA ILE A 223 -10.88 -6.69 3.74
C ILE A 223 -9.45 -6.96 4.21
N ILE A 224 -8.55 -6.01 4.03
CA ILE A 224 -7.26 -5.99 4.71
C ILE A 224 -7.11 -4.67 5.46
N ILE A 225 -6.93 -4.75 6.76
CA ILE A 225 -6.61 -3.61 7.62
C ILE A 225 -5.11 -3.62 7.89
N ALA A 226 -4.41 -2.56 7.50
CA ALA A 226 -3.00 -2.38 7.83
C ALA A 226 -2.82 -1.24 8.83
N HIS A 227 -2.03 -1.45 9.88
CA HIS A 227 -1.82 -0.46 10.92
C HIS A 227 -0.34 -0.20 11.21
N ASN A 228 0.00 1.04 11.55
CA ASN A 228 1.27 1.42 12.14
C ASN A 228 1.06 1.86 13.59
N ASN A 229 1.55 1.05 14.54
CA ASN A 229 1.45 1.29 15.98
C ASN A 229 0.01 1.65 16.45
N ASN A 230 -1.02 1.04 15.83
CA ASN A 230 -2.42 1.25 16.15
C ASN A 230 -3.24 -0.05 16.08
N GLU A 231 -2.73 -1.10 16.71
CA GLU A 231 -3.41 -2.40 16.75
C GLU A 231 -4.79 -2.31 17.39
N THR A 232 -4.90 -1.57 18.51
CA THR A 232 -6.19 -1.37 19.19
C THR A 232 -7.22 -0.74 18.25
N GLY A 233 -6.85 0.28 17.49
CA GLY A 233 -7.75 0.91 16.52
C GLY A 233 -8.09 -0.02 15.35
N ALA A 234 -7.16 -0.87 14.92
CA ALA A 234 -7.43 -1.86 13.86
C ALA A 234 -8.43 -2.92 14.33
N VAL A 235 -8.27 -3.43 15.56
CA VAL A 235 -9.21 -4.39 16.17
C VAL A 235 -10.57 -3.73 16.43
N GLU A 236 -10.62 -2.47 16.87
CA GLU A 236 -11.89 -1.75 17.03
C GLU A 236 -12.59 -1.57 15.66
N LEU A 237 -11.84 -1.23 14.61
CA LEU A 237 -12.39 -1.10 13.27
C LEU A 237 -12.95 -2.42 12.74
N SER A 238 -12.26 -3.55 12.94
CA SER A 238 -12.77 -4.87 12.51
C SER A 238 -14.09 -5.22 13.20
N LYS A 239 -14.23 -4.92 14.49
CA LYS A 239 -15.49 -5.11 15.23
C LYS A 239 -16.61 -4.22 14.72
N LEU A 240 -16.32 -2.93 14.46
CA LEU A 240 -17.32 -2.02 13.89
C LEU A 240 -17.78 -2.46 12.49
N ILE A 241 -16.89 -3.06 11.69
CA ILE A 241 -17.24 -3.64 10.40
C ILE A 241 -18.13 -4.88 10.60
N GLU A 242 -17.77 -5.77 11.52
CA GLU A 242 -18.55 -6.96 11.85
C GLU A 242 -19.96 -6.58 12.36
N ASP A 243 -20.05 -5.62 13.27
CA ASP A 243 -21.31 -5.12 13.80
C ASP A 243 -22.22 -4.52 12.72
N GLU A 244 -21.63 -3.85 11.73
CA GLU A 244 -22.38 -3.17 10.68
C GLU A 244 -22.79 -4.05 9.52
N PHE A 245 -21.91 -4.98 9.10
CA PHE A 245 -22.09 -5.80 7.90
C PHE A 245 -22.33 -7.29 8.21
N GLY A 246 -22.34 -7.66 9.50
CA GLY A 246 -22.58 -9.03 9.97
C GLY A 246 -21.38 -9.96 9.89
N LEU A 247 -20.28 -9.54 9.25
CA LEU A 247 -19.06 -10.33 9.11
C LEU A 247 -17.85 -9.43 8.86
N PHE A 248 -16.72 -9.75 9.49
CA PHE A 248 -15.40 -9.25 9.11
C PHE A 248 -14.67 -10.34 8.29
N ASN A 249 -14.74 -10.25 6.97
CA ASN A 249 -14.05 -11.18 6.06
C ASN A 249 -12.66 -10.65 5.70
N GLY A 250 -11.72 -10.72 6.66
CA GLY A 250 -10.44 -10.10 6.41
C GLY A 250 -9.34 -10.43 7.41
N LYS A 251 -8.24 -9.68 7.30
CA LYS A 251 -7.08 -9.79 8.17
C LYS A 251 -6.56 -8.42 8.60
N ILE A 252 -5.77 -8.42 9.68
CA ILE A 252 -5.12 -7.24 10.23
C ILE A 252 -3.61 -7.44 10.15
N ASN A 253 -2.91 -6.52 9.46
CA ASN A 253 -1.47 -6.57 9.26
C ASN A 253 -0.79 -5.35 9.92
N LYS A 254 0.41 -5.57 10.47
CA LYS A 254 1.30 -4.48 10.87
C LYS A 254 2.08 -3.99 9.65
N THR A 255 2.19 -2.68 9.44
CA THR A 255 2.87 -2.12 8.26
C THR A 255 4.40 -2.22 8.35
N SER A 256 5.05 -2.33 7.18
CA SER A 256 6.50 -2.31 6.98
C SER A 256 7.14 -0.93 7.19
N ALA A 257 8.45 -0.86 6.99
CA ALA A 257 9.28 0.32 7.21
C ALA A 257 8.91 1.57 6.38
N PRO A 258 8.62 1.54 5.06
CA PRO A 258 8.30 2.74 4.30
C PRO A 258 7.00 3.42 4.73
N CYS A 259 5.99 2.61 5.09
CA CYS A 259 4.78 3.14 5.68
C CYS A 259 5.04 3.80 7.03
N ASN A 260 6.04 3.29 7.77
CA ASN A 260 6.49 3.86 9.03
C ASN A 260 7.17 5.22 8.83
N GLU A 261 7.97 5.44 7.80
CA GLU A 261 8.61 6.75 7.54
C GLU A 261 7.57 7.84 7.27
N CYS A 262 6.60 7.56 6.42
CA CYS A 262 5.51 8.50 6.14
C CYS A 262 4.66 8.83 7.38
N ALA A 263 4.50 7.87 8.31
CA ALA A 263 3.69 8.03 9.51
C ALA A 263 4.48 8.59 10.73
N ARG A 264 5.81 8.46 10.80
CA ARG A 264 6.59 8.57 12.03
C ARG A 264 7.19 9.90 12.41
N ARG A 265 7.34 10.87 11.51
CA ARG A 265 7.72 12.22 11.98
C ARG A 265 6.66 12.88 12.87
N THR A 266 5.56 12.19 13.01
CA THR A 266 4.54 12.47 14.01
C THR A 266 4.17 11.12 14.62
N VAL A 267 4.37 10.91 15.90
CA VAL A 267 4.04 9.72 16.72
C VAL A 267 2.55 9.34 16.57
N LEU A 268 2.14 8.80 15.40
CA LEU A 268 0.71 8.80 15.14
C LEU A 268 0.27 7.58 14.32
N SER A 269 -0.79 6.98 14.83
CA SER A 269 -1.50 5.84 14.28
C SER A 269 -1.98 6.05 12.84
N LEU A 270 -1.54 5.19 11.95
CA LEU A 270 -2.05 5.05 10.60
C LEU A 270 -2.93 3.81 10.57
N LEU A 271 -4.13 3.94 10.01
CA LEU A 271 -4.94 2.80 9.58
C LEU A 271 -5.17 2.93 8.08
N LYS A 272 -4.93 1.84 7.36
CA LYS A 272 -5.29 1.67 5.96
C LYS A 272 -6.27 0.51 5.88
N LEU A 273 -7.29 0.66 5.09
CA LEU A 273 -8.34 -0.31 4.88
C LEU A 273 -8.51 -0.49 3.38
N ALA A 274 -8.13 -1.65 2.87
CA ALA A 274 -8.43 -2.03 1.50
C ALA A 274 -9.61 -3.00 1.48
N ILE A 275 -10.52 -2.80 0.56
CA ILE A 275 -11.71 -3.60 0.37
C ILE A 275 -11.87 -3.99 -1.10
N ASN A 276 -12.46 -5.14 -1.33
CA ASN A 276 -13.10 -5.45 -2.60
C ASN A 276 -14.61 -5.21 -2.44
N ALA A 277 -15.13 -4.23 -3.15
CA ALA A 277 -16.57 -3.98 -3.20
C ALA A 277 -17.17 -4.80 -4.34
N ASP A 278 -17.33 -6.12 -4.15
CA ASP A 278 -18.16 -6.91 -5.05
C ASP A 278 -19.62 -6.45 -4.91
N THR A 279 -20.01 -5.60 -5.82
CA THR A 279 -21.41 -5.22 -6.04
C THR A 279 -22.10 -6.34 -6.81
N LYS A 280 -22.53 -7.39 -6.14
CA LYS A 280 -23.57 -8.32 -6.61
C LYS A 280 -24.61 -8.51 -5.54
#